data_c8ba9b2fad0f832de6d090063e0fc4c1
#
_entry.id   c8ba9b2fad0f832de6d090063e0fc4c1
#
_cell.length_a   1.000
_cell.length_b   1.000
_cell.length_c   1.000
_cell.angle_alpha   90.00
_cell.angle_beta   90.00
_cell.angle_gamma   90.00
#
_symmetry.space_group_name_H-M   'P 1'
#
loop_
_entity.id
_entity.type
_entity.pdbx_description
1 polymer ?
#
loop_
_entity_poly.entity_id
_entity_poly.type
_entity_poly.pdbx_seq_one_letter_code
_entity_poly.pdbx_strand_id
1 'polypeptide(L)'
;MPNVIRLIIIDLHEAAQRALQSCRVWVENPPCFDRKPVEFWLKSRGVLTEKSRRFDKKTEEFLMEQPLNNDRIMKEQVLLGMSGGTDSSVAAMLLQEAGYEVVGVTFRFYEAEGGEAHLDDARQLAARLGIRHCVRDVRDEFRRRIVRYFTDEYLAARTPVPCTLCNNLLKWPLLAQMADGMGIPYIATGHYVRKVCREGKFYLAPAADPDKDQSFFLWGLKQDILRRMLLPMGDLTKAEARAYAARRGFGRVAAKKDSLGVCFCPGDYRAFLRRELPTSALPGRGRFLDEKGDFLGWHEGYPFYTVGQRRGLGIHLNRAVYVKEIRRERNEVVLAPLASLYRTEMLLKDWNLVDEARVTGGAEVIVKIRYRKQANRCRVSAADGGLLRVDLLEPLEAIASGQAAAFYDAEGVLLGGGIIV
;
A
#
# COMPACT_ATOMS: atom_id res chain seq x y z
N MET A 1 -12.16 42.31 -34.43
CA MET A 1 -12.10 40.83 -34.47
C MET A 1 -10.71 40.22 -34.72
N PRO A 2 -9.58 40.94 -34.97
CA PRO A 2 -8.25 40.27 -35.12
C PRO A 2 -7.57 39.93 -33.77
N ASN A 3 -7.94 40.60 -32.65
CA ASN A 3 -7.23 40.41 -31.37
C ASN A 3 -7.70 39.15 -30.55
N VAL A 4 -8.91 38.68 -30.78
CA VAL A 4 -9.43 37.48 -30.09
C VAL A 4 -8.82 36.20 -30.65
N ILE A 5 -8.61 36.14 -31.98
CA ILE A 5 -7.97 34.99 -32.65
C ILE A 5 -6.48 34.91 -32.24
N ARG A 6 -5.82 36.03 -32.02
CA ARG A 6 -4.41 36.06 -31.59
C ARG A 6 -4.22 35.59 -30.15
N LEU A 7 -5.15 35.84 -29.24
CA LEU A 7 -5.14 35.32 -27.86
C LEU A 7 -5.40 33.80 -27.83
N ILE A 8 -6.35 33.34 -28.62
CA ILE A 8 -6.66 31.87 -28.68
C ILE A 8 -5.50 31.09 -29.27
N ILE A 9 -4.76 31.62 -30.23
CA ILE A 9 -3.57 30.98 -30.81
C ILE A 9 -2.41 31.00 -29.82
N ILE A 10 -2.25 32.01 -29.00
CA ILE A 10 -1.20 32.08 -27.96
C ILE A 10 -1.48 31.05 -26.85
N ASP A 11 -2.74 30.96 -26.38
CA ASP A 11 -3.14 29.96 -25.37
C ASP A 11 -3.00 28.52 -25.86
N LEU A 12 -3.31 28.27 -27.14
CA LEU A 12 -3.10 26.94 -27.75
C LEU A 12 -1.61 26.62 -27.95
N HIS A 13 -0.79 27.63 -28.22
CA HIS A 13 0.66 27.44 -28.40
C HIS A 13 1.35 27.18 -27.05
N GLU A 14 0.97 27.86 -25.97
CA GLU A 14 1.47 27.60 -24.61
C GLU A 14 0.98 26.26 -24.05
N ALA A 15 -0.28 25.88 -24.32
CA ALA A 15 -0.80 24.58 -23.96
C ALA A 15 -0.09 23.44 -24.73
N ALA A 16 0.21 23.66 -26.02
CA ALA A 16 0.99 22.73 -26.83
C ALA A 16 2.45 22.67 -26.38
N GLN A 17 3.07 23.79 -25.97
CA GLN A 17 4.43 23.79 -25.43
C GLN A 17 4.53 23.09 -24.07
N ARG A 18 3.54 23.24 -23.17
CA ARG A 18 3.46 22.51 -21.90
C ARG A 18 3.20 21.02 -22.13
N ALA A 19 2.37 20.66 -23.10
CA ALA A 19 2.18 19.27 -23.52
C ALA A 19 3.45 18.68 -24.15
N LEU A 20 4.18 19.45 -24.95
CA LEU A 20 5.46 19.04 -25.53
C LEU A 20 6.60 18.98 -24.48
N GLN A 21 6.58 19.81 -23.44
CA GLN A 21 7.52 19.69 -22.31
C GLN A 21 7.23 18.45 -21.48
N SER A 22 5.95 18.12 -21.20
CA SER A 22 5.62 16.86 -20.56
C SER A 22 5.92 15.64 -21.46
N CYS A 23 5.76 15.76 -22.79
CA CYS A 23 6.21 14.74 -23.75
C CYS A 23 7.73 14.66 -23.84
N ARG A 24 8.49 15.77 -23.74
CA ARG A 24 9.97 15.75 -23.74
C ARG A 24 10.53 15.07 -22.49
N VAL A 25 9.96 15.31 -21.32
CA VAL A 25 10.32 14.56 -20.10
C VAL A 25 10.03 13.07 -20.27
N TRP A 26 9.01 12.70 -21.05
CA TRP A 26 8.69 11.31 -21.40
C TRP A 26 9.66 10.72 -22.46
N VAL A 27 10.21 11.56 -23.34
CA VAL A 27 11.12 11.14 -24.43
C VAL A 27 12.59 11.15 -23.99
N GLU A 28 12.98 12.01 -23.05
CA GLU A 28 14.37 12.12 -22.54
C GLU A 28 14.67 11.08 -21.44
N ASN A 29 13.63 10.52 -20.77
CA ASN A 29 13.72 9.36 -19.91
C ASN A 29 12.63 8.35 -20.29
N PRO A 30 12.78 7.59 -21.39
CA PRO A 30 11.81 6.54 -21.68
C PRO A 30 11.83 5.54 -20.54
N PRO A 31 10.66 5.14 -19.98
CA PRO A 31 10.63 3.97 -19.11
C PRO A 31 11.28 2.85 -19.89
N CYS A 32 12.13 2.03 -19.25
CA CYS A 32 12.88 0.93 -19.87
C CYS A 32 11.93 -0.01 -20.65
N PHE A 33 11.62 0.34 -21.86
CA PHE A 33 10.85 -0.49 -22.79
C PHE A 33 11.85 -1.22 -23.70
N ASP A 34 11.96 -2.52 -23.46
CA ASP A 34 12.63 -3.41 -24.39
C ASP A 34 11.82 -3.47 -25.70
N ARG A 35 12.43 -3.12 -26.83
CA ARG A 35 11.80 -2.97 -28.16
C ARG A 35 11.44 -4.31 -28.83
N LYS A 36 11.18 -5.40 -28.10
CA LYS A 36 10.80 -6.69 -28.69
C LYS A 36 9.50 -7.27 -28.14
N PRO A 37 8.31 -6.71 -28.44
CA PRO A 37 7.04 -7.32 -28.08
C PRO A 37 6.69 -8.57 -28.92
N VAL A 38 7.23 -8.72 -30.13
CA VAL A 38 6.75 -9.72 -31.11
C VAL A 38 7.34 -11.13 -30.87
N GLU A 39 8.58 -11.24 -30.41
CA GLU A 39 9.19 -12.56 -30.15
C GLU A 39 8.71 -13.22 -28.86
N PHE A 40 8.32 -12.44 -27.85
CA PHE A 40 7.80 -12.96 -26.60
C PHE A 40 6.40 -13.56 -26.75
N TRP A 41 5.57 -12.99 -27.63
CA TRP A 41 4.21 -13.46 -27.91
C TRP A 41 4.17 -14.84 -28.59
N LEU A 42 5.17 -15.17 -29.39
CA LEU A 42 5.27 -16.46 -30.08
C LEU A 42 5.80 -17.61 -29.20
N LYS A 43 6.56 -17.31 -28.13
CA LYS A 43 7.10 -18.31 -27.20
C LYS A 43 6.15 -18.69 -26.06
N SER A 44 5.17 -17.86 -25.70
CA SER A 44 4.28 -18.09 -24.54
C SER A 44 3.10 -19.03 -24.83
N ARG A 45 2.89 -19.47 -26.07
CA ARG A 45 1.79 -20.40 -26.42
C ARG A 45 2.03 -21.88 -26.10
N GLY A 46 3.16 -22.24 -25.51
CA GLY A 46 3.58 -23.63 -25.36
C GLY A 46 3.56 -24.23 -23.94
N VAL A 47 3.27 -23.46 -22.90
CA VAL A 47 3.35 -23.99 -21.51
C VAL A 47 2.13 -23.59 -20.68
N LEU A 48 1.01 -24.26 -20.92
CA LEU A 48 -0.07 -24.37 -19.96
C LEU A 48 0.25 -25.54 -19.03
N THR A 49 0.81 -25.29 -17.86
CA THR A 49 0.97 -26.30 -16.81
C THR A 49 -0.30 -26.41 -15.99
N GLU A 50 -0.59 -27.62 -15.51
CA GLU A 50 -1.80 -28.03 -14.77
C GLU A 50 -2.14 -27.23 -13.50
N LYS A 51 -1.30 -26.33 -13.05
CA LYS A 51 -1.54 -25.50 -11.86
C LYS A 51 -2.42 -24.28 -12.08
N SER A 52 -2.78 -23.92 -13.32
CA SER A 52 -3.63 -22.76 -13.67
C SER A 52 -5.14 -23.05 -13.64
N ARG A 53 -5.59 -24.26 -13.31
CA ARG A 53 -6.99 -24.72 -13.46
C ARG A 53 -7.95 -24.40 -12.30
N ARG A 54 -7.73 -23.35 -11.54
CA ARG A 54 -8.73 -22.92 -10.52
C ARG A 54 -9.21 -21.48 -10.72
N PHE A 55 -9.58 -21.14 -11.94
CA PHE A 55 -10.44 -19.98 -12.16
C PHE A 55 -11.90 -20.40 -12.07
N ASP A 56 -12.69 -19.59 -11.36
CA ASP A 56 -14.13 -19.77 -11.27
C ASP A 56 -14.76 -19.67 -12.67
N LYS A 57 -15.46 -20.74 -13.10
CA LYS A 57 -16.09 -20.87 -14.40
C LYS A 57 -16.99 -19.69 -14.81
N LYS A 58 -17.62 -19.04 -13.83
CA LYS A 58 -18.44 -17.83 -14.03
C LYS A 58 -17.64 -16.61 -14.48
N THR A 59 -16.38 -16.51 -14.08
CA THR A 59 -15.49 -15.40 -14.49
C THR A 59 -14.99 -15.61 -15.92
N GLU A 60 -14.76 -16.86 -16.33
CA GLU A 60 -14.41 -17.20 -17.71
C GLU A 60 -15.58 -17.00 -18.69
N GLU A 61 -16.79 -17.43 -18.33
CA GLU A 61 -17.98 -17.28 -19.17
C GLU A 61 -18.33 -15.80 -19.43
N PHE A 62 -18.21 -14.93 -18.43
CA PHE A 62 -18.46 -13.49 -18.60
C PHE A 62 -17.47 -12.79 -19.54
N LEU A 63 -16.24 -13.30 -19.65
CA LEU A 63 -15.20 -12.70 -20.51
C LEU A 63 -15.27 -13.20 -21.96
N MET A 64 -15.92 -14.33 -22.23
CA MET A 64 -16.03 -14.96 -23.56
C MET A 64 -17.26 -14.53 -24.37
N GLU A 65 -18.28 -13.93 -23.76
CA GLU A 65 -19.56 -13.60 -24.41
C GLU A 65 -19.62 -12.28 -25.18
N GLN A 66 -18.52 -11.52 -25.32
CA GLN A 66 -18.53 -10.26 -26.08
C GLN A 66 -17.84 -10.43 -27.45
N PRO A 67 -18.53 -10.16 -28.57
CA PRO A 67 -17.93 -10.26 -29.90
C PRO A 67 -16.84 -9.22 -30.10
N LEU A 68 -15.64 -9.68 -30.48
CA LEU A 68 -14.51 -8.86 -30.88
C LEU A 68 -14.80 -8.17 -32.21
N ASN A 69 -15.02 -6.88 -32.20
CA ASN A 69 -15.10 -6.06 -33.41
C ASN A 69 -13.67 -5.74 -33.89
N ASN A 70 -13.32 -6.19 -35.07
CA ASN A 70 -11.95 -6.47 -35.55
C ASN A 70 -11.20 -5.30 -36.21
N ASP A 71 -11.57 -4.01 -35.99
CA ASP A 71 -10.95 -2.86 -36.69
C ASP A 71 -10.45 -1.74 -35.72
N ARG A 72 -10.05 -2.07 -34.49
CA ARG A 72 -9.40 -1.10 -33.58
C ARG A 72 -7.92 -1.43 -33.47
N ILE A 73 -7.05 -0.43 -33.69
CA ILE A 73 -5.68 -0.43 -33.15
C ILE A 73 -5.78 -0.91 -31.70
N MET A 74 -5.25 -2.11 -31.43
CA MET A 74 -5.39 -2.77 -30.13
C MET A 74 -4.77 -1.86 -29.06
N LYS A 75 -5.61 -1.23 -28.27
CA LYS A 75 -5.14 -0.46 -27.11
C LYS A 75 -4.52 -1.41 -26.10
N GLU A 76 -3.39 -1.02 -25.51
CA GLU A 76 -2.81 -1.78 -24.42
C GLU A 76 -3.78 -1.86 -23.24
N GLN A 77 -3.95 -3.07 -22.70
CA GLN A 77 -4.90 -3.31 -21.61
C GLN A 77 -4.24 -3.15 -20.24
N VAL A 78 -5.01 -2.64 -19.28
CA VAL A 78 -4.61 -2.54 -17.89
C VAL A 78 -5.71 -3.06 -16.96
N LEU A 79 -5.34 -3.93 -16.01
CA LEU A 79 -6.24 -4.38 -14.95
C LEU A 79 -6.12 -3.42 -13.76
N LEU A 80 -7.20 -2.72 -13.47
CA LEU A 80 -7.28 -1.72 -12.41
C LEU A 80 -8.02 -2.25 -11.18
N GLY A 81 -7.36 -2.25 -10.02
CA GLY A 81 -8.02 -2.45 -8.74
C GLY A 81 -8.92 -1.27 -8.38
N MET A 82 -10.23 -1.47 -8.40
CA MET A 82 -11.26 -0.47 -8.13
C MET A 82 -11.90 -0.70 -6.76
N SER A 83 -11.93 0.31 -5.90
CA SER A 83 -12.55 0.26 -4.58
C SER A 83 -13.89 1.01 -4.50
N GLY A 84 -14.32 1.64 -5.59
CA GLY A 84 -15.45 2.57 -5.58
C GLY A 84 -15.18 3.90 -4.87
N GLY A 85 -13.95 4.13 -4.45
CA GLY A 85 -13.47 5.39 -3.84
C GLY A 85 -12.97 6.40 -4.88
N THR A 86 -12.72 7.65 -4.45
CA THR A 86 -12.26 8.74 -5.30
C THR A 86 -11.00 8.38 -6.09
N ASP A 87 -10.00 7.82 -5.43
CA ASP A 87 -8.66 7.63 -6.00
C ASP A 87 -8.66 6.60 -7.13
N SER A 88 -9.28 5.44 -6.92
CA SER A 88 -9.41 4.42 -7.97
C SER A 88 -10.27 4.88 -9.15
N SER A 89 -11.24 5.77 -8.87
CA SER A 89 -12.10 6.35 -9.91
C SER A 89 -11.32 7.31 -10.80
N VAL A 90 -10.52 8.19 -10.20
CA VAL A 90 -9.66 9.13 -10.93
C VAL A 90 -8.59 8.35 -11.69
N ALA A 91 -8.00 7.33 -11.09
CA ALA A 91 -7.05 6.45 -11.76
C ALA A 91 -7.63 5.81 -13.03
N ALA A 92 -8.88 5.35 -12.99
CA ALA A 92 -9.59 4.81 -14.15
C ALA A 92 -9.68 5.82 -15.30
N MET A 93 -10.11 7.05 -14.99
CA MET A 93 -10.26 8.12 -15.97
C MET A 93 -8.92 8.52 -16.59
N LEU A 94 -7.88 8.65 -15.79
CA LEU A 94 -6.54 9.02 -16.25
C LEU A 94 -5.93 7.94 -17.17
N LEU A 95 -6.13 6.66 -16.84
CA LEU A 95 -5.68 5.55 -17.68
C LEU A 95 -6.42 5.51 -19.03
N GLN A 96 -7.73 5.79 -19.05
CA GLN A 96 -8.48 5.92 -20.30
C GLN A 96 -7.99 7.11 -21.15
N GLU A 97 -7.69 8.25 -20.54
CA GLU A 97 -7.12 9.42 -21.22
C GLU A 97 -5.71 9.15 -21.76
N ALA A 98 -4.92 8.34 -21.04
CA ALA A 98 -3.61 7.88 -21.49
C ALA A 98 -3.70 6.84 -22.63
N GLY A 99 -4.91 6.45 -23.06
CA GLY A 99 -5.14 5.56 -24.20
C GLY A 99 -5.24 4.08 -23.85
N TYR A 100 -5.20 3.68 -22.58
CA TYR A 100 -5.37 2.28 -22.17
C TYR A 100 -6.83 1.82 -22.26
N GLU A 101 -7.01 0.54 -22.62
CA GLU A 101 -8.26 -0.16 -22.37
C GLU A 101 -8.27 -0.65 -20.93
N VAL A 102 -9.10 -0.02 -20.08
CA VAL A 102 -9.16 -0.34 -18.63
C VAL A 102 -10.14 -1.48 -18.38
N VAL A 103 -9.71 -2.49 -17.67
CA VAL A 103 -10.54 -3.55 -17.09
C VAL A 103 -10.53 -3.37 -15.58
N GLY A 104 -11.69 -3.26 -14.95
CA GLY A 104 -11.81 -3.03 -13.52
C GLY A 104 -12.01 -4.33 -12.72
N VAL A 105 -11.38 -4.45 -11.56
CA VAL A 105 -11.67 -5.49 -10.59
C VAL A 105 -11.85 -4.90 -9.19
N THR A 106 -12.90 -5.33 -8.49
CA THR A 106 -13.07 -5.04 -7.07
C THR A 106 -12.87 -6.32 -6.26
N PHE A 107 -11.88 -6.33 -5.38
CA PHE A 107 -11.69 -7.42 -4.44
C PHE A 107 -12.61 -7.23 -3.23
N ARG A 108 -13.45 -8.21 -2.93
CA ARG A 108 -14.23 -8.26 -1.70
C ARG A 108 -13.37 -8.91 -0.62
N PHE A 109 -12.71 -8.08 0.19
CA PHE A 109 -11.76 -8.53 1.22
C PHE A 109 -12.44 -8.93 2.55
N TYR A 110 -13.51 -8.24 2.93
CA TYR A 110 -14.19 -8.42 4.21
C TYR A 110 -15.66 -8.01 4.10
N GLU A 111 -16.45 -8.34 5.12
CA GLU A 111 -17.81 -7.82 5.25
C GLU A 111 -17.75 -6.40 5.83
N ALA A 112 -18.13 -5.42 5.03
CA ALA A 112 -18.17 -4.04 5.48
C ALA A 112 -19.42 -3.79 6.36
N GLU A 113 -19.28 -3.01 7.40
CA GLU A 113 -20.41 -2.43 8.11
C GLU A 113 -21.20 -1.54 7.11
N GLY A 114 -22.47 -1.86 6.84
CA GLY A 114 -23.25 -1.19 5.79
C GLY A 114 -23.38 -1.98 4.48
N GLY A 115 -22.91 -3.24 4.45
CA GLY A 115 -23.15 -4.18 3.35
C GLY A 115 -22.29 -3.91 2.10
N GLU A 116 -22.87 -4.14 0.92
CA GLU A 116 -22.16 -4.14 -0.36
C GLU A 116 -22.14 -2.77 -1.08
N ALA A 117 -22.54 -1.69 -0.43
CA ALA A 117 -22.64 -0.36 -1.06
C ALA A 117 -21.36 0.08 -1.82
N HIS A 118 -20.17 -0.27 -1.30
CA HIS A 118 -18.91 0.03 -1.97
C HIS A 118 -18.70 -0.77 -3.27
N LEU A 119 -19.26 -1.99 -3.36
CA LEU A 119 -19.24 -2.81 -4.58
C LEU A 119 -20.17 -2.21 -5.63
N ASP A 120 -21.35 -1.74 -5.21
CA ASP A 120 -22.33 -1.10 -6.10
C ASP A 120 -21.79 0.24 -6.62
N ASP A 121 -21.14 1.02 -5.77
CA ASP A 121 -20.43 2.23 -6.20
C ASP A 121 -19.38 1.95 -7.27
N ALA A 122 -18.60 0.87 -7.11
CA ALA A 122 -17.60 0.48 -8.10
C ALA A 122 -18.25 0.01 -9.42
N ARG A 123 -19.33 -0.78 -9.35
CA ARG A 123 -20.10 -1.23 -10.52
C ARG A 123 -20.71 -0.05 -11.28
N GLN A 124 -21.38 0.86 -10.57
CA GLN A 124 -21.98 2.06 -11.18
C GLN A 124 -20.93 2.97 -11.83
N LEU A 125 -19.79 3.14 -11.18
CA LEU A 125 -18.68 3.91 -11.75
C LEU A 125 -18.17 3.26 -13.04
N ALA A 126 -17.89 1.96 -13.00
CA ALA A 126 -17.39 1.22 -14.15
C ALA A 126 -18.38 1.31 -15.33
N ALA A 127 -19.68 1.15 -15.08
CA ALA A 127 -20.72 1.30 -16.09
C ALA A 127 -20.73 2.72 -16.70
N ARG A 128 -20.62 3.77 -15.89
CA ARG A 128 -20.56 5.16 -16.38
C ARG A 128 -19.30 5.47 -17.20
N LEU A 129 -18.19 4.80 -16.92
CA LEU A 129 -16.93 4.95 -17.64
C LEU A 129 -16.82 4.00 -18.84
N GLY A 130 -17.79 3.10 -19.06
CA GLY A 130 -17.73 2.08 -20.10
C GLY A 130 -16.60 1.07 -19.87
N ILE A 131 -16.26 0.76 -18.61
CA ILE A 131 -15.20 -0.16 -18.22
C ILE A 131 -15.81 -1.53 -17.91
N ARG A 132 -15.26 -2.60 -18.51
CA ARG A 132 -15.56 -3.97 -18.08
C ARG A 132 -15.14 -4.14 -16.62
N HIS A 133 -16.02 -4.68 -15.78
CA HIS A 133 -15.76 -4.75 -14.35
C HIS A 133 -16.23 -6.08 -13.77
N CYS A 134 -15.42 -6.66 -12.89
CA CYS A 134 -15.80 -7.84 -12.12
C CYS A 134 -15.52 -7.66 -10.62
N VAL A 135 -16.20 -8.46 -9.83
CA VAL A 135 -15.97 -8.55 -8.37
C VAL A 135 -15.37 -9.92 -8.06
N ARG A 136 -14.24 -9.93 -7.37
CA ARG A 136 -13.58 -11.15 -6.92
C ARG A 136 -13.72 -11.29 -5.41
N ASP A 137 -14.40 -12.34 -4.95
CA ASP A 137 -14.48 -12.65 -3.53
C ASP A 137 -13.17 -13.32 -3.06
N VAL A 138 -12.51 -12.68 -2.11
CA VAL A 138 -11.24 -13.13 -1.52
C VAL A 138 -11.28 -13.07 0.01
N ARG A 139 -12.50 -13.06 0.61
CA ARG A 139 -12.70 -12.92 2.06
C ARG A 139 -12.00 -14.01 2.86
N ASP A 140 -12.07 -15.26 2.41
CA ASP A 140 -11.45 -16.38 3.10
C ASP A 140 -9.93 -16.26 3.10
N GLU A 141 -9.33 -15.86 1.96
CA GLU A 141 -7.89 -15.66 1.88
C GLU A 141 -7.45 -14.46 2.72
N PHE A 142 -8.20 -13.37 2.67
CA PHE A 142 -7.95 -12.18 3.47
C PHE A 142 -8.04 -12.48 4.97
N ARG A 143 -9.07 -13.21 5.40
CA ARG A 143 -9.22 -13.63 6.80
C ARG A 143 -8.02 -14.48 7.25
N ARG A 144 -7.64 -15.50 6.46
CA ARG A 144 -6.51 -16.37 6.82
C ARG A 144 -5.17 -15.65 6.87
N ARG A 145 -4.91 -14.69 5.97
CA ARG A 145 -3.58 -14.07 5.82
C ARG A 145 -3.44 -12.75 6.54
N ILE A 146 -4.49 -11.94 6.60
CA ILE A 146 -4.41 -10.56 7.10
C ILE A 146 -5.09 -10.41 8.45
N VAL A 147 -6.34 -10.90 8.60
CA VAL A 147 -7.06 -10.77 9.88
C VAL A 147 -6.39 -11.63 10.94
N ARG A 148 -6.08 -12.90 10.61
CA ARG A 148 -5.38 -13.79 11.54
C ARG A 148 -4.00 -13.25 11.93
N TYR A 149 -3.19 -12.79 10.95
CA TYR A 149 -1.93 -12.13 11.26
C TYR A 149 -2.12 -10.98 12.25
N PHE A 150 -3.15 -10.13 12.03
CA PHE A 150 -3.43 -9.00 12.90
C PHE A 150 -3.71 -9.42 14.35
N THR A 151 -4.53 -10.44 14.53
CA THR A 151 -4.86 -10.97 15.87
C THR A 151 -3.67 -11.68 16.50
N ASP A 152 -2.94 -12.50 15.75
CA ASP A 152 -1.80 -13.26 16.23
C ASP A 152 -0.64 -12.36 16.69
N GLU A 153 -0.39 -11.25 15.97
CA GLU A 153 0.62 -10.28 16.37
C GLU A 153 0.28 -9.61 17.73
N TYR A 154 -0.97 -9.17 17.93
CA TYR A 154 -1.37 -8.62 19.22
C TYR A 154 -1.28 -9.65 20.35
N LEU A 155 -1.67 -10.90 20.11
CA LEU A 155 -1.50 -12.00 21.07
C LEU A 155 -0.02 -12.34 21.31
N ALA A 156 0.86 -12.00 20.38
CA ALA A 156 2.31 -12.12 20.55
C ALA A 156 2.97 -10.87 21.17
N ALA A 157 2.18 -9.93 21.69
CA ALA A 157 2.64 -8.65 22.24
C ALA A 157 3.37 -7.75 21.22
N ARG A 158 3.09 -7.92 19.93
CA ARG A 158 3.64 -7.10 18.82
C ARG A 158 2.56 -6.21 18.22
N THR A 159 2.97 -5.17 17.54
CA THR A 159 2.06 -4.21 16.91
C THR A 159 2.01 -4.44 15.39
N PRO A 160 0.92 -5.03 14.83
CA PRO A 160 0.86 -5.39 13.42
C PRO A 160 0.79 -4.20 12.47
N VAL A 161 1.21 -4.43 11.23
CA VAL A 161 1.08 -3.50 10.09
C VAL A 161 0.31 -4.15 8.94
N PRO A 162 -0.99 -4.43 9.11
CA PRO A 162 -1.76 -5.25 8.18
C PRO A 162 -1.87 -4.66 6.77
N CYS A 163 -1.84 -3.33 6.63
CA CYS A 163 -1.91 -2.66 5.33
C CYS A 163 -0.68 -2.95 4.46
N THR A 164 0.50 -3.01 5.05
CA THR A 164 1.74 -3.37 4.36
C THR A 164 1.67 -4.82 3.87
N LEU A 165 1.31 -5.76 4.75
CA LEU A 165 1.15 -7.16 4.36
C LEU A 165 0.08 -7.34 3.28
N CYS A 166 -1.07 -6.69 3.44
CA CYS A 166 -2.15 -6.76 2.45
C CYS A 166 -1.68 -6.31 1.07
N ASN A 167 -0.97 -5.19 0.98
CA ASN A 167 -0.46 -4.71 -0.31
C ASN A 167 0.58 -5.67 -0.89
N ASN A 168 1.58 -6.06 -0.10
CA ASN A 168 2.75 -6.79 -0.59
C ASN A 168 2.49 -8.27 -0.84
N LEU A 169 1.63 -8.91 -0.04
CA LEU A 169 1.40 -10.37 -0.11
C LEU A 169 0.04 -10.76 -0.68
N LEU A 170 -0.91 -9.83 -0.80
CA LEU A 170 -2.26 -10.17 -1.23
C LEU A 170 -2.75 -9.29 -2.38
N LYS A 171 -2.95 -7.99 -2.19
CA LYS A 171 -3.62 -7.11 -3.16
C LYS A 171 -2.91 -7.07 -4.51
N TRP A 172 -1.63 -6.71 -4.53
CA TRP A 172 -0.85 -6.61 -5.76
C TRP A 172 -0.57 -7.97 -6.40
N PRO A 173 -0.20 -9.03 -5.63
CA PRO A 173 -0.08 -10.38 -6.18
C PRO A 173 -1.37 -10.94 -6.79
N LEU A 174 -2.52 -10.74 -6.14
CA LEU A 174 -3.81 -11.15 -6.71
C LEU A 174 -4.15 -10.39 -7.99
N LEU A 175 -3.87 -9.08 -8.01
CA LEU A 175 -4.08 -8.26 -9.20
C LEU A 175 -3.21 -8.74 -10.37
N ALA A 176 -1.94 -9.05 -10.09
CA ALA A 176 -1.02 -9.60 -11.08
C ALA A 176 -1.47 -10.97 -11.59
N GLN A 177 -1.85 -11.88 -10.68
CA GLN A 177 -2.36 -13.21 -11.01
C GLN A 177 -3.63 -13.15 -11.89
N MET A 178 -4.56 -12.25 -11.56
CA MET A 178 -5.76 -12.06 -12.40
C MET A 178 -5.42 -11.50 -13.77
N ALA A 179 -4.52 -10.54 -13.84
CA ALA A 179 -4.05 -9.98 -15.10
C ALA A 179 -3.38 -11.05 -15.97
N ASP A 180 -2.59 -11.96 -15.38
CA ASP A 180 -1.99 -13.10 -16.07
C ASP A 180 -3.05 -14.03 -16.67
N GLY A 181 -4.08 -14.38 -15.88
CA GLY A 181 -5.20 -15.21 -16.36
C GLY A 181 -6.02 -14.56 -17.49
N MET A 182 -6.00 -13.24 -17.59
CA MET A 182 -6.68 -12.48 -18.63
C MET A 182 -5.77 -12.10 -19.81
N GLY A 183 -4.47 -12.39 -19.76
CA GLY A 183 -3.49 -11.94 -20.74
C GLY A 183 -3.24 -10.43 -20.74
N ILE A 184 -3.53 -9.74 -19.63
CA ILE A 184 -3.38 -8.30 -19.49
C ILE A 184 -1.97 -7.96 -18.98
N PRO A 185 -1.16 -7.16 -19.72
CA PRO A 185 0.23 -6.92 -19.37
C PRO A 185 0.41 -5.97 -18.17
N TYR A 186 -0.47 -5.00 -17.99
CA TYR A 186 -0.34 -3.95 -16.99
C TYR A 186 -1.35 -4.09 -15.85
N ILE A 187 -0.94 -3.65 -14.67
CA ILE A 187 -1.77 -3.58 -13.46
C ILE A 187 -1.71 -2.19 -12.86
N ALA A 188 -2.83 -1.73 -12.30
CA ALA A 188 -2.94 -0.39 -11.74
C ALA A 188 -3.81 -0.35 -10.49
N THR A 189 -3.62 0.67 -9.67
CA THR A 189 -4.49 1.01 -8.54
C THR A 189 -4.51 2.53 -8.35
N GLY A 190 -5.37 3.01 -7.47
CA GLY A 190 -5.41 4.42 -7.05
C GLY A 190 -4.38 4.81 -5.98
N HIS A 191 -3.22 4.14 -5.87
CA HIS A 191 -2.20 4.51 -4.91
C HIS A 191 -1.46 5.80 -5.31
N TYR A 192 -1.25 6.68 -4.33
CA TYR A 192 -0.40 7.85 -4.46
C TYR A 192 1.06 7.44 -4.27
N VAL A 193 1.71 7.10 -5.35
CA VAL A 193 3.13 6.72 -5.41
C VAL A 193 3.59 6.83 -6.86
N ARG A 194 4.84 7.16 -7.10
CA ARG A 194 5.47 7.19 -8.44
C ARG A 194 6.35 5.96 -8.66
N LYS A 195 6.57 5.61 -9.91
CA LYS A 195 7.49 4.55 -10.33
C LYS A 195 8.64 5.17 -11.11
N VAL A 196 9.86 4.81 -10.77
CA VAL A 196 11.07 5.23 -11.47
C VAL A 196 11.89 4.01 -11.88
N CYS A 197 12.64 4.15 -12.98
CA CYS A 197 13.57 3.12 -13.43
C CYS A 197 15.01 3.66 -13.28
N ARG A 198 15.88 2.89 -12.63
CA ARG A 198 17.31 3.19 -12.50
C ARG A 198 18.10 1.91 -12.76
N GLU A 199 19.04 1.98 -13.69
CA GLU A 199 19.93 0.85 -14.02
C GLU A 199 19.17 -0.46 -14.31
N GLY A 200 18.02 -0.36 -15.02
CA GLY A 200 17.19 -1.50 -15.39
C GLY A 200 16.32 -2.07 -14.26
N LYS A 201 16.42 -1.55 -13.03
CA LYS A 201 15.56 -1.90 -11.89
C LYS A 201 14.45 -0.86 -11.71
N PHE A 202 13.27 -1.33 -11.34
CA PHE A 202 12.12 -0.46 -11.01
C PHE A 202 12.05 -0.21 -9.51
N TYR A 203 11.85 1.05 -9.16
CA TYR A 203 11.70 1.53 -7.79
C TYR A 203 10.40 2.31 -7.65
N LEU A 204 9.96 2.48 -6.42
CA LEU A 204 8.89 3.40 -6.07
C LEU A 204 9.48 4.70 -5.54
N ALA A 205 8.89 5.82 -5.93
CA ALA A 205 9.27 7.14 -5.45
C ALA A 205 8.06 7.82 -4.78
N PRO A 206 8.28 8.79 -3.88
CA PRO A 206 7.20 9.48 -3.20
C PRO A 206 6.23 10.14 -4.19
N ALA A 207 4.97 10.19 -3.82
CA ALA A 207 3.96 10.94 -4.56
C ALA A 207 4.25 12.44 -4.52
N ALA A 208 3.62 13.18 -5.44
CA ALA A 208 3.64 14.65 -5.43
C ALA A 208 2.95 15.23 -4.17
N ASP A 209 1.94 14.53 -3.64
CA ASP A 209 1.30 14.86 -2.36
C ASP A 209 1.99 14.14 -1.19
N PRO A 210 2.83 14.83 -0.39
CA PRO A 210 3.58 14.20 0.69
C PRO A 210 2.68 13.71 1.83
N ASP A 211 1.47 14.27 1.99
CA ASP A 211 0.51 13.84 3.00
C ASP A 211 -0.27 12.59 2.56
N LYS A 212 -0.20 12.23 1.27
CA LYS A 212 -0.85 11.06 0.67
C LYS A 212 0.13 10.02 0.16
N ASP A 213 1.43 10.26 0.23
CA ASP A 213 2.44 9.29 -0.20
C ASP A 213 2.24 7.92 0.47
N GLN A 214 2.06 6.88 -0.34
CA GLN A 214 1.78 5.52 0.12
C GLN A 214 2.95 4.56 -0.13
N SER A 215 4.11 5.07 -0.51
CA SER A 215 5.31 4.27 -0.78
C SER A 215 5.69 3.37 0.39
N PHE A 216 5.52 3.86 1.63
CA PHE A 216 5.77 3.12 2.87
C PHE A 216 5.08 1.74 2.93
N PHE A 217 3.90 1.59 2.35
CA PHE A 217 3.14 0.33 2.41
C PHE A 217 3.52 -0.68 1.33
N LEU A 218 4.46 -0.33 0.43
CA LEU A 218 4.76 -1.08 -0.79
C LEU A 218 6.20 -1.63 -0.85
N TRP A 219 6.95 -1.55 0.25
CA TRP A 219 8.37 -1.92 0.29
C TRP A 219 8.64 -3.39 -0.06
N GLY A 220 7.66 -4.26 0.11
CA GLY A 220 7.80 -5.70 -0.13
C GLY A 220 7.46 -6.14 -1.57
N LEU A 221 7.16 -5.22 -2.48
CA LEU A 221 6.84 -5.56 -3.87
C LEU A 221 8.11 -5.93 -4.64
N LYS A 222 8.01 -7.00 -5.46
CA LYS A 222 9.10 -7.53 -6.27
C LYS A 222 9.11 -6.93 -7.68
N GLN A 223 10.24 -7.08 -8.39
CA GLN A 223 10.47 -6.50 -9.71
C GLN A 223 9.46 -6.92 -10.78
N ASP A 224 8.96 -8.15 -10.74
CA ASP A 224 7.93 -8.66 -11.63
C ASP A 224 6.63 -7.86 -11.53
N ILE A 225 6.24 -7.48 -10.32
CA ILE A 225 5.08 -6.61 -10.06
C ILE A 225 5.42 -5.16 -10.42
N LEU A 226 6.53 -4.61 -9.90
CA LEU A 226 6.92 -3.21 -10.10
C LEU A 226 7.00 -2.84 -11.58
N ARG A 227 7.52 -3.73 -12.43
CA ARG A 227 7.60 -3.52 -13.88
C ARG A 227 6.25 -3.24 -14.51
N ARG A 228 5.22 -3.97 -14.11
CA ARG A 228 3.86 -3.94 -14.68
C ARG A 228 2.97 -2.84 -14.12
N MET A 229 3.37 -2.21 -13.00
CA MET A 229 2.55 -1.20 -12.34
C MET A 229 2.42 0.07 -13.16
N LEU A 230 1.18 0.56 -13.29
CA LEU A 230 0.86 1.92 -13.71
C LEU A 230 0.27 2.65 -12.49
N LEU A 231 0.78 3.83 -12.20
CA LEU A 231 0.51 4.59 -10.98
C LEU A 231 0.05 6.01 -11.31
N PRO A 232 -1.15 6.17 -11.91
CA PRO A 232 -1.60 7.44 -12.47
C PRO A 232 -1.86 8.53 -11.42
N MET A 233 -1.94 8.17 -10.12
CA MET A 233 -2.18 9.11 -9.03
C MET A 233 -0.89 9.72 -8.46
N GLY A 234 0.28 9.23 -8.88
CA GLY A 234 1.57 9.60 -8.27
C GLY A 234 1.92 11.08 -8.40
N ASP A 235 1.51 11.72 -9.48
CA ASP A 235 1.82 13.12 -9.80
C ASP A 235 0.71 14.11 -9.43
N LEU A 236 -0.36 13.64 -8.76
CA LEU A 236 -1.48 14.47 -8.33
C LEU A 236 -1.52 14.64 -6.82
N THR A 237 -1.91 15.84 -6.40
CA THR A 237 -2.38 16.05 -5.03
C THR A 237 -3.81 15.54 -4.88
N LYS A 238 -4.22 15.28 -3.65
CA LYS A 238 -5.61 14.88 -3.36
C LYS A 238 -6.63 15.94 -3.78
N ALA A 239 -6.27 17.21 -3.64
CA ALA A 239 -7.11 18.33 -4.06
C ALA A 239 -7.31 18.34 -5.59
N GLU A 240 -6.24 18.15 -6.35
CA GLU A 240 -6.29 18.05 -7.81
C GLU A 240 -7.10 16.84 -8.28
N ALA A 241 -6.92 15.69 -7.65
CA ALA A 241 -7.70 14.49 -7.95
C ALA A 241 -9.21 14.73 -7.73
N ARG A 242 -9.61 15.35 -6.64
CA ARG A 242 -11.01 15.72 -6.37
C ARG A 242 -11.54 16.72 -7.38
N ALA A 243 -10.77 17.78 -7.68
CA ALA A 243 -11.14 18.78 -8.68
C ALA A 243 -11.29 18.14 -10.07
N TYR A 244 -10.40 17.24 -10.43
CA TYR A 244 -10.47 16.49 -11.69
C TYR A 244 -11.75 15.65 -11.77
N ALA A 245 -12.09 14.86 -10.74
CA ALA A 245 -13.33 14.09 -10.69
C ALA A 245 -14.58 14.98 -10.81
N ALA A 246 -14.59 16.12 -10.13
CA ALA A 246 -15.70 17.07 -10.19
C ALA A 246 -15.90 17.64 -11.60
N ARG A 247 -14.82 18.08 -12.27
CA ARG A 247 -14.85 18.59 -13.67
C ARG A 247 -15.37 17.57 -14.66
N ARG A 248 -15.10 16.27 -14.41
CA ARG A 248 -15.57 15.15 -15.25
C ARG A 248 -17.02 14.73 -14.94
N GLY A 249 -17.75 15.48 -14.09
CA GLY A 249 -19.13 15.19 -13.72
C GLY A 249 -19.30 14.10 -12.65
N PHE A 250 -18.23 13.75 -11.93
CA PHE A 250 -18.24 12.74 -10.86
C PHE A 250 -18.23 13.40 -9.47
N GLY A 251 -19.11 14.40 -9.24
CA GLY A 251 -19.16 15.16 -8.00
C GLY A 251 -19.37 14.29 -6.74
N ARG A 252 -20.19 13.24 -6.81
CA ARG A 252 -20.34 12.27 -5.69
C ARG A 252 -19.03 11.60 -5.32
N VAL A 253 -18.24 11.20 -6.32
CA VAL A 253 -16.91 10.60 -6.14
C VAL A 253 -15.95 11.59 -5.51
N ALA A 254 -15.93 12.85 -5.98
CA ALA A 254 -15.10 13.92 -5.45
C ALA A 254 -15.39 14.24 -3.98
N ALA A 255 -16.64 14.09 -3.53
CA ALA A 255 -17.09 14.40 -2.17
C ALA A 255 -16.87 13.26 -1.16
N LYS A 256 -16.50 12.05 -1.61
CA LYS A 256 -16.25 10.93 -0.70
C LYS A 256 -15.14 11.24 0.29
N LYS A 257 -15.39 10.89 1.57
CA LYS A 257 -14.36 10.96 2.60
C LYS A 257 -13.32 9.87 2.40
N ASP A 258 -12.09 10.17 2.76
CA ASP A 258 -11.02 9.17 2.75
C ASP A 258 -11.25 8.14 3.85
N SER A 259 -10.98 6.87 3.56
CA SER A 259 -10.95 5.83 4.59
C SER A 259 -9.71 6.04 5.47
N LEU A 260 -9.94 6.22 6.75
CA LEU A 260 -8.87 6.36 7.75
C LEU A 260 -8.76 5.06 8.54
N GLY A 261 -7.52 4.62 8.82
CA GLY A 261 -7.25 3.42 9.61
C GLY A 261 -7.29 2.11 8.82
N VAL A 262 -7.40 1.01 9.55
CA VAL A 262 -7.41 -0.35 9.00
C VAL A 262 -8.81 -0.68 8.46
N CYS A 263 -8.90 -1.08 7.20
CA CYS A 263 -10.17 -1.19 6.48
C CYS A 263 -11.18 -2.19 7.12
N PHE A 264 -10.69 -3.29 7.72
CA PHE A 264 -11.53 -4.30 8.38
C PHE A 264 -11.70 -4.06 9.89
N CYS A 265 -11.03 -3.06 10.44
CA CYS A 265 -11.04 -2.71 11.85
C CYS A 265 -11.32 -1.20 12.00
N PRO A 266 -12.54 -0.74 11.71
CA PRO A 266 -12.91 0.65 11.90
C PRO A 266 -12.95 0.96 13.42
N GLY A 267 -12.31 2.05 13.82
CA GLY A 267 -12.31 2.50 15.22
C GLY A 267 -11.28 1.82 16.11
N ASP A 268 -11.68 1.37 17.30
CA ASP A 268 -10.77 0.80 18.30
C ASP A 268 -10.49 -0.68 18.04
N TYR A 269 -9.22 -1.01 17.78
CA TYR A 269 -8.77 -2.38 17.55
C TYR A 269 -9.02 -3.32 18.75
N ARG A 270 -9.17 -2.80 19.95
CA ARG A 270 -9.47 -3.58 21.16
C ARG A 270 -10.86 -4.19 21.09
N ALA A 271 -11.84 -3.44 20.59
CA ALA A 271 -13.19 -3.96 20.33
C ALA A 271 -13.17 -5.04 19.24
N PHE A 272 -12.34 -4.83 18.22
CA PHE A 272 -12.14 -5.83 17.16
C PHE A 272 -11.55 -7.13 17.72
N LEU A 273 -10.48 -7.07 18.53
CA LEU A 273 -9.89 -8.25 19.16
C LEU A 273 -10.89 -9.01 20.03
N ARG A 274 -11.71 -8.32 20.81
CA ARG A 274 -12.76 -8.97 21.62
C ARG A 274 -13.85 -9.65 20.81
N ARG A 275 -14.13 -9.15 19.61
CA ARG A 275 -15.10 -9.75 18.67
C ARG A 275 -14.53 -10.96 17.92
N GLU A 276 -13.30 -10.88 17.47
CA GLU A 276 -12.68 -11.90 16.61
C GLU A 276 -12.08 -13.07 17.40
N LEU A 277 -11.65 -12.85 18.65
CA LEU A 277 -11.00 -13.85 19.45
C LEU A 277 -11.95 -14.43 20.50
N PRO A 278 -11.85 -15.75 20.77
CA PRO A 278 -12.58 -16.33 21.89
C PRO A 278 -12.06 -15.73 23.21
N THR A 279 -12.95 -15.56 24.18
CA THR A 279 -12.59 -14.96 25.48
C THR A 279 -11.43 -15.70 26.17
N SER A 280 -11.32 -17.01 25.98
CA SER A 280 -10.23 -17.84 26.50
C SER A 280 -8.84 -17.55 25.91
N ALA A 281 -8.77 -16.92 24.73
CA ALA A 281 -7.52 -16.52 24.09
C ALA A 281 -7.01 -15.15 24.56
N LEU A 282 -7.89 -14.34 25.17
CA LEU A 282 -7.52 -13.04 25.70
C LEU A 282 -7.08 -13.18 27.15
N PRO A 283 -5.87 -12.70 27.52
CA PRO A 283 -5.46 -12.66 28.90
C PRO A 283 -6.38 -11.68 29.65
N GLY A 284 -6.79 -12.09 30.85
CA GLY A 284 -7.58 -11.24 31.72
C GLY A 284 -6.76 -10.05 32.24
N ARG A 285 -7.17 -9.59 33.45
CA ARG A 285 -6.54 -8.48 34.16
C ARG A 285 -5.06 -8.72 34.39
N GLY A 286 -4.19 -7.78 34.02
CA GLY A 286 -2.75 -7.79 34.21
C GLY A 286 -2.25 -6.56 34.95
N ARG A 287 -0.93 -6.47 35.17
CA ARG A 287 -0.31 -5.43 35.98
C ARG A 287 0.42 -4.39 35.13
N PHE A 288 0.21 -3.10 35.45
CA PHE A 288 1.15 -2.04 35.05
C PHE A 288 2.27 -1.97 36.10
N LEU A 289 3.49 -1.97 35.64
CA LEU A 289 4.69 -1.82 36.45
C LEU A 289 5.50 -0.62 35.97
N ASP A 290 6.31 -0.04 36.86
CA ASP A 290 7.36 0.86 36.42
C ASP A 290 8.64 0.11 36.02
N GLU A 291 9.71 0.84 35.69
CA GLU A 291 10.99 0.26 35.25
C GLU A 291 11.71 -0.51 36.38
N LYS A 292 11.38 -0.23 37.65
CA LYS A 292 11.93 -0.93 38.80
C LYS A 292 11.14 -2.18 39.17
N GLY A 293 9.95 -2.34 38.57
CA GLY A 293 9.02 -3.43 38.86
C GLY A 293 7.97 -3.08 39.90
N ASP A 294 7.89 -1.82 40.31
CA ASP A 294 6.88 -1.35 41.27
C ASP A 294 5.49 -1.31 40.60
N PHE A 295 4.49 -1.75 41.34
CA PHE A 295 3.12 -1.82 40.86
C PHE A 295 2.50 -0.42 40.70
N LEU A 296 1.96 -0.12 39.52
CA LEU A 296 1.32 1.16 39.21
C LEU A 296 -0.21 1.07 39.06
N GLY A 297 -0.72 -0.12 38.82
CA GLY A 297 -2.15 -0.31 38.60
C GLY A 297 -2.46 -1.55 37.76
N TRP A 298 -3.73 -1.71 37.42
CA TRP A 298 -4.21 -2.86 36.67
C TRP A 298 -4.61 -2.47 35.25
N HIS A 299 -4.46 -3.40 34.33
CA HIS A 299 -4.93 -3.27 32.95
C HIS A 299 -5.81 -4.47 32.53
N GLU A 300 -6.49 -4.36 31.39
CA GLU A 300 -7.47 -5.35 30.91
C GLU A 300 -6.85 -6.54 30.15
N GLY A 301 -5.54 -6.56 29.99
CA GLY A 301 -4.79 -7.55 29.23
C GLY A 301 -3.76 -6.90 28.32
N TYR A 302 -2.56 -7.49 28.25
CA TYR A 302 -1.44 -6.93 27.47
C TYR A 302 -1.73 -6.69 25.97
N PRO A 303 -2.58 -7.47 25.25
CA PRO A 303 -2.81 -7.24 23.82
C PRO A 303 -3.48 -5.90 23.51
N PHE A 304 -4.03 -5.24 24.52
CA PHE A 304 -4.69 -3.93 24.38
C PHE A 304 -3.75 -2.74 24.49
N TYR A 305 -2.43 -3.00 24.47
CA TYR A 305 -1.39 -1.96 24.60
C TYR A 305 -0.34 -2.10 23.51
N THR A 306 0.30 -0.96 23.19
CA THR A 306 1.33 -0.86 22.15
C THR A 306 2.52 -0.07 22.68
N VAL A 307 3.74 -0.46 22.37
CA VAL A 307 4.96 0.28 22.72
C VAL A 307 4.88 1.72 22.20
N GLY A 308 5.17 2.70 23.07
CA GLY A 308 5.02 4.13 22.77
C GLY A 308 3.62 4.69 23.08
N GLN A 309 2.64 3.87 23.47
CA GLN A 309 1.31 4.35 23.81
C GLN A 309 1.35 5.21 25.09
N ARG A 310 0.75 6.42 25.00
CA ARG A 310 0.61 7.35 26.12
C ARG A 310 -0.84 7.46 26.62
N ARG A 311 -1.82 7.40 25.71
CA ARG A 311 -3.24 7.63 26.01
C ARG A 311 -3.98 6.31 26.17
N GLY A 312 -5.10 6.33 26.91
CA GLY A 312 -5.95 5.15 27.07
C GLY A 312 -5.31 4.05 27.92
N LEU A 313 -4.44 4.41 28.87
CA LEU A 313 -3.87 3.47 29.83
C LEU A 313 -4.85 3.11 30.96
N GLY A 314 -5.84 3.97 31.23
CA GLY A 314 -6.83 3.73 32.28
C GLY A 314 -6.30 3.90 33.70
N ILE A 315 -5.12 4.51 33.86
CA ILE A 315 -4.53 4.86 35.15
C ILE A 315 -4.20 6.35 35.22
N HIS A 316 -4.23 6.90 36.42
CA HIS A 316 -3.87 8.29 36.69
C HIS A 316 -2.55 8.34 37.44
N LEU A 317 -1.55 8.93 36.83
CA LEU A 317 -0.24 9.17 37.41
C LEU A 317 0.08 10.67 37.30
N ASN A 318 0.74 11.22 38.29
CA ASN A 318 1.11 12.65 38.30
C ASN A 318 2.24 13.01 37.33
N ARG A 319 2.57 12.11 36.40
CA ARG A 319 3.61 12.28 35.37
C ARG A 319 3.19 11.65 34.06
N ALA A 320 3.76 12.13 32.96
CA ALA A 320 3.58 11.51 31.65
C ALA A 320 4.36 10.18 31.61
N VAL A 321 3.66 9.09 31.28
CA VAL A 321 4.25 7.76 31.08
C VAL A 321 3.82 7.17 29.76
N TYR A 322 4.65 6.25 29.26
CA TYR A 322 4.48 5.58 27.98
C TYR A 322 4.70 4.08 28.16
N VAL A 323 4.04 3.28 27.37
CA VAL A 323 4.32 1.84 27.31
C VAL A 323 5.73 1.65 26.77
N LYS A 324 6.62 1.13 27.58
CA LYS A 324 8.03 0.83 27.23
C LYS A 324 8.18 -0.60 26.75
N GLU A 325 7.55 -1.54 27.43
CA GLU A 325 7.72 -2.97 27.22
C GLU A 325 6.42 -3.71 27.55
N ILE A 326 6.15 -4.80 26.83
CA ILE A 326 5.04 -5.71 27.07
C ILE A 326 5.61 -7.09 27.36
N ARG A 327 5.37 -7.61 28.58
CA ARG A 327 5.82 -8.92 29.05
C ARG A 327 4.68 -9.92 28.96
N ARG A 328 4.57 -10.56 27.81
CA ARG A 328 3.47 -11.46 27.45
C ARG A 328 3.24 -12.55 28.49
N GLU A 329 4.29 -13.29 28.86
CA GLU A 329 4.22 -14.49 29.71
C GLU A 329 3.73 -14.17 31.13
N ARG A 330 3.91 -12.92 31.58
CA ARG A 330 3.51 -12.45 32.89
C ARG A 330 2.27 -11.58 32.87
N ASN A 331 1.71 -11.31 31.70
CA ASN A 331 0.64 -10.34 31.49
C ASN A 331 0.93 -8.99 32.16
N GLU A 332 2.13 -8.45 31.89
CA GLU A 332 2.62 -7.19 32.48
C GLU A 332 2.91 -6.17 31.37
N VAL A 333 2.63 -4.91 31.64
CA VAL A 333 2.96 -3.75 30.81
C VAL A 333 3.82 -2.79 31.61
N VAL A 334 5.05 -2.58 31.16
CA VAL A 334 6.00 -1.68 31.82
C VAL A 334 5.81 -0.27 31.26
N LEU A 335 5.63 0.68 32.18
CA LEU A 335 5.48 2.10 31.88
C LEU A 335 6.73 2.88 32.26
N ALA A 336 7.15 3.80 31.42
CA ALA A 336 8.35 4.60 31.60
C ALA A 336 8.20 6.04 31.10
N PRO A 337 9.07 6.96 31.51
CA PRO A 337 9.20 8.26 30.83
C PRO A 337 9.62 8.10 29.36
N LEU A 338 9.31 9.09 28.51
CA LEU A 338 9.65 9.05 27.08
C LEU A 338 11.14 8.82 26.82
N ALA A 339 12.01 9.39 27.66
CA ALA A 339 13.46 9.24 27.53
C ALA A 339 13.94 7.77 27.57
N SER A 340 13.20 6.89 28.22
CA SER A 340 13.51 5.45 28.31
C SER A 340 13.10 4.64 27.07
N LEU A 341 12.42 5.26 26.11
CA LEU A 341 11.94 4.58 24.89
C LEU A 341 12.89 4.78 23.69
N TYR A 342 13.93 5.58 23.83
CA TYR A 342 14.89 5.81 22.75
C TYR A 342 15.80 4.60 22.55
N ARG A 343 16.01 4.24 21.28
CA ARG A 343 16.89 3.15 20.83
C ARG A 343 17.76 3.66 19.68
N THR A 344 18.94 3.08 19.54
CA THR A 344 19.90 3.38 18.48
C THR A 344 20.02 2.24 17.47
N GLU A 345 19.33 1.13 17.71
CA GLU A 345 19.36 -0.03 16.82
C GLU A 345 18.00 -0.73 16.77
N MET A 346 17.77 -1.47 15.68
CA MET A 346 16.69 -2.43 15.54
C MET A 346 17.09 -3.56 14.60
N LEU A 347 16.41 -4.71 14.74
CA LEU A 347 16.55 -5.85 13.84
C LEU A 347 15.29 -5.97 12.99
N LEU A 348 15.46 -6.38 11.73
CA LEU A 348 14.35 -6.62 10.82
C LEU A 348 14.36 -8.06 10.31
N LYS A 349 13.18 -8.65 10.22
CA LYS A 349 12.89 -9.93 9.56
C LYS A 349 11.98 -9.73 8.35
N ASP A 350 11.77 -10.79 7.57
CA ASP A 350 10.84 -10.79 6.42
C ASP A 350 11.08 -9.61 5.47
N TRP A 351 12.33 -9.26 5.26
CA TRP A 351 12.73 -8.09 4.49
C TRP A 351 12.76 -8.34 2.98
N ASN A 352 12.62 -7.28 2.22
CA ASN A 352 12.78 -7.23 0.77
C ASN A 352 13.53 -5.95 0.38
N LEU A 353 14.63 -6.10 -0.34
CA LEU A 353 15.44 -4.99 -0.86
C LEU A 353 15.48 -5.06 -2.38
N VAL A 354 15.27 -3.94 -3.06
CA VAL A 354 15.37 -3.85 -4.53
C VAL A 354 16.81 -4.01 -4.98
N ASP A 355 17.74 -3.47 -4.18
CA ASP A 355 19.17 -3.59 -4.37
C ASP A 355 19.85 -3.80 -3.02
N GLU A 356 20.13 -5.06 -2.70
CA GLU A 356 20.69 -5.44 -1.41
C GLU A 356 22.08 -4.82 -1.19
N ALA A 357 22.97 -4.88 -2.18
CA ALA A 357 24.31 -4.35 -2.08
C ALA A 357 24.33 -2.84 -1.81
N ARG A 358 23.40 -2.09 -2.41
CA ARG A 358 23.27 -0.66 -2.19
C ARG A 358 22.83 -0.32 -0.75
N VAL A 359 22.00 -1.15 -0.14
CA VAL A 359 21.46 -0.91 1.20
C VAL A 359 22.41 -1.42 2.28
N THR A 360 22.99 -2.61 2.10
CA THR A 360 23.85 -3.27 3.10
C THR A 360 25.36 -2.97 2.93
N GLY A 361 25.73 -2.27 1.88
CA GLY A 361 27.12 -1.92 1.55
C GLY A 361 27.75 -0.81 2.40
N GLY A 362 27.16 -0.45 3.55
CA GLY A 362 27.69 0.56 4.49
C GLY A 362 27.30 2.00 4.17
N ALA A 363 26.60 2.26 3.08
CA ALA A 363 26.09 3.59 2.76
C ALA A 363 25.00 4.02 3.75
N GLU A 364 24.90 5.33 3.96
CA GLU A 364 23.79 5.89 4.75
C GLU A 364 22.51 5.87 3.93
N VAL A 365 21.44 5.39 4.55
CA VAL A 365 20.08 5.40 4.02
C VAL A 365 19.13 6.04 5.03
N ILE A 366 17.93 6.39 4.57
CA ILE A 366 16.87 6.92 5.42
C ILE A 366 15.92 5.78 5.78
N VAL A 367 15.62 5.61 7.07
CA VAL A 367 14.60 4.66 7.52
C VAL A 367 13.38 5.40 8.06
N LYS A 368 12.19 4.92 7.67
CA LYS A 368 10.90 5.31 8.25
C LYS A 368 10.30 4.08 8.94
N ILE A 369 9.89 4.23 10.21
CA ILE A 369 9.20 3.17 10.96
C ILE A 369 7.71 3.47 11.17
N ARG A 370 7.24 4.56 10.60
CA ARG A 370 5.82 5.00 10.62
C ARG A 370 5.48 5.67 9.29
N TYR A 371 4.23 5.60 8.91
CA TYR A 371 3.71 6.14 7.65
C TYR A 371 4.01 7.63 7.43
N ARG A 372 4.02 8.47 8.48
CA ARG A 372 4.17 9.93 8.32
C ARG A 372 5.41 10.49 9.02
N LYS A 373 6.05 11.45 8.35
CA LYS A 373 7.00 12.46 8.88
C LYS A 373 8.23 11.96 9.67
N GLN A 374 8.69 10.73 9.46
CA GLN A 374 9.99 10.32 10.02
C GLN A 374 10.99 10.11 8.88
N ALA A 375 12.15 10.72 9.03
CA ALA A 375 13.30 10.49 8.16
C ALA A 375 14.50 10.37 9.08
N ASN A 376 14.91 9.13 9.40
CA ASN A 376 16.00 8.88 10.31
C ASN A 376 17.16 8.28 9.52
N ARG A 377 18.36 8.87 9.61
CA ARG A 377 19.54 8.32 8.95
C ARG A 377 19.99 7.07 9.68
N CYS A 378 20.37 6.06 8.92
CA CYS A 378 20.84 4.79 9.46
C CYS A 378 21.84 4.13 8.52
N ARG A 379 22.56 3.11 9.04
CA ARG A 379 23.30 2.12 8.26
C ARG A 379 22.65 0.76 8.45
N VAL A 380 22.68 -0.04 7.40
CA VAL A 380 22.05 -1.36 7.40
C VAL A 380 23.12 -2.40 7.08
N SER A 381 23.09 -3.49 7.82
CA SER A 381 24.01 -4.63 7.61
C SER A 381 23.25 -5.95 7.77
N ALA A 382 23.79 -7.01 7.19
CA ALA A 382 23.31 -8.36 7.45
C ALA A 382 23.61 -8.74 8.90
N ALA A 383 22.69 -9.48 9.53
CA ALA A 383 22.83 -10.03 10.87
C ALA A 383 22.55 -11.54 10.86
N ASP A 384 22.90 -12.23 11.93
CA ASP A 384 22.68 -13.67 12.08
C ASP A 384 21.19 -14.03 11.94
N GLY A 385 20.93 -15.25 11.51
CA GLY A 385 19.56 -15.76 11.35
C GLY A 385 18.78 -15.15 10.19
N GLY A 386 19.44 -14.54 9.20
CA GLY A 386 18.79 -13.93 8.04
C GLY A 386 18.11 -12.60 8.35
N LEU A 387 18.49 -11.97 9.44
CA LEU A 387 17.99 -10.66 9.85
C LEU A 387 18.80 -9.53 9.18
N LEU A 388 18.23 -8.33 9.16
CA LEU A 388 18.97 -7.09 8.93
C LEU A 388 19.10 -6.32 10.24
N ARG A 389 20.32 -5.84 10.53
CA ARG A 389 20.59 -4.89 11.59
C ARG A 389 20.54 -3.47 11.04
N VAL A 390 19.85 -2.60 11.75
CA VAL A 390 19.73 -1.18 11.43
C VAL A 390 20.33 -0.37 12.57
N ASP A 391 21.47 0.28 12.32
CA ASP A 391 22.13 1.16 13.25
C ASP A 391 21.72 2.61 12.95
N LEU A 392 20.98 3.22 13.87
CA LEU A 392 20.45 4.58 13.74
C LEU A 392 21.53 5.59 14.11
N LEU A 393 21.72 6.64 13.30
CA LEU A 393 22.68 7.71 13.60
C LEU A 393 22.19 8.64 14.72
N GLU A 394 20.88 8.70 14.92
CA GLU A 394 20.25 9.43 16.01
C GLU A 394 19.26 8.51 16.72
N PRO A 395 19.16 8.57 18.07
CA PRO A 395 18.21 7.73 18.79
C PRO A 395 16.78 7.98 18.35
N LEU A 396 16.00 6.91 18.15
CA LEU A 396 14.61 6.95 17.74
C LEU A 396 13.71 6.40 18.83
N GLU A 397 12.63 7.10 19.09
CA GLU A 397 11.67 6.72 20.13
C GLU A 397 10.68 5.64 19.68
N ALA A 398 10.25 4.81 20.62
CA ALA A 398 9.12 3.90 20.49
C ALA A 398 9.20 2.99 19.23
N ILE A 399 10.35 2.38 19.02
CA ILE A 399 10.53 1.30 18.04
C ILE A 399 9.71 0.10 18.55
N ALA A 400 8.66 -0.28 17.82
CA ALA A 400 7.73 -1.31 18.22
C ALA A 400 7.88 -2.57 17.34
N SER A 401 8.08 -3.71 17.96
CA SER A 401 8.10 -5.02 17.30
C SER A 401 6.79 -5.26 16.55
N GLY A 402 6.87 -5.84 15.33
CA GLY A 402 5.75 -6.10 14.43
C GLY A 402 5.45 -4.95 13.46
N GLN A 403 5.96 -3.74 13.71
CA GLN A 403 5.85 -2.63 12.77
C GLN A 403 6.81 -2.79 11.58
N ALA A 404 6.53 -2.10 10.48
CA ALA A 404 7.41 -2.07 9.33
C ALA A 404 8.48 -0.98 9.46
N ALA A 405 9.65 -1.26 8.91
CA ALA A 405 10.68 -0.27 8.60
C ALA A 405 10.88 -0.24 7.09
N ALA A 406 10.80 0.94 6.48
CA ALA A 406 11.01 1.13 5.04
C ALA A 406 12.25 2.01 4.80
N PHE A 407 13.11 1.59 3.87
CA PHE A 407 14.35 2.27 3.54
C PHE A 407 14.19 3.14 2.29
N TYR A 408 14.79 4.31 2.34
CA TYR A 408 14.78 5.29 1.25
C TYR A 408 16.18 5.82 1.02
N ASP A 409 16.47 6.23 -0.20
CA ASP A 409 17.68 7.03 -0.49
C ASP A 409 17.46 8.53 -0.18
N ALA A 410 18.48 9.34 -0.45
CA ALA A 410 18.43 10.78 -0.19
C ALA A 410 17.38 11.52 -1.05
N GLU A 411 17.05 11.00 -2.22
CA GLU A 411 16.00 11.53 -3.11
C GLU A 411 14.60 11.02 -2.73
N GLY A 412 14.49 10.19 -1.68
CA GLY A 412 13.24 9.61 -1.21
C GLY A 412 12.75 8.40 -2.00
N VAL A 413 13.58 7.80 -2.84
CA VAL A 413 13.23 6.58 -3.58
C VAL A 413 13.27 5.39 -2.62
N LEU A 414 12.22 4.59 -2.65
CA LEU A 414 12.06 3.41 -1.81
C LEU A 414 13.02 2.30 -2.24
N LEU A 415 13.90 1.90 -1.33
CA LEU A 415 14.91 0.86 -1.54
C LEU A 415 14.44 -0.52 -1.06
N GLY A 416 13.42 -0.57 -0.22
CA GLY A 416 12.90 -1.78 0.38
C GLY A 416 12.47 -1.59 1.83
N GLY A 417 12.45 -2.67 2.61
CA GLY A 417 12.09 -2.62 4.01
C GLY A 417 11.99 -4.01 4.66
N GLY A 418 11.48 -4.05 5.87
CA GLY A 418 11.27 -5.29 6.63
C GLY A 418 10.34 -5.08 7.82
N ILE A 419 10.14 -6.13 8.60
CA ILE A 419 9.33 -6.12 9.82
C ILE A 419 10.27 -6.08 11.03
N ILE A 420 10.04 -5.13 11.94
CA ILE A 420 10.80 -4.96 13.18
C ILE A 420 10.56 -6.18 14.10
N VAL A 421 11.66 -6.74 14.61
CA VAL A 421 11.65 -7.89 15.53
C VAL A 421 11.39 -7.45 16.98
#